data_5d3f1e717b7a14cbf14ac3b5ca87bb14
#
_entry.id   5d3f1e717b7a14cbf14ac3b5ca87bb14
#
_cell.length_a   1.000
_cell.length_b   1.000
_cell.length_c   1.000
_cell.angle_alpha   90.00
_cell.angle_beta   90.00
_cell.angle_gamma   90.00
#
_symmetry.space_group_name_H-M   'P 1'
#
loop_
_entity.id
_entity.type
_entity.pdbx_description
1 polymer ?
#
loop_
_entity_poly.entity_id
_entity_poly.type
_entity_poly.pdbx_seq_one_letter_code
_entity_poly.pdbx_strand_id
1 'polypeptide(L)'
;MNLFEAVKENISPRQVADYYGIDVRNDMVSCLFHDERTPSMKLYDDHFYCFGCSKHGDVTDMVGELFGISPKEAAEKIAHDFGISYDRQYGEYKPSKVSVIAKIRREQENAKNNHTFRVLCNYLHLLKDWRTEYAPKSAEEQPNPLFVKALTETDYIESLLDYFISGTKDDIADIVKDENGSIAKIEKIVRQFSKPSTELTM
;
A
#
# COMPACT_ATOMS: atom_id res chain seq x y z
N MET A 1 -26.62 -9.13 -24.02
CA MET A 1 -25.54 -9.69 -23.17
C MET A 1 -25.87 -9.36 -21.73
N ASN A 2 -25.91 -10.35 -20.86
CA ASN A 2 -26.19 -10.09 -19.45
C ASN A 2 -24.96 -9.47 -18.75
N LEU A 3 -25.16 -8.91 -17.56
CA LEU A 3 -24.12 -8.19 -16.80
C LEU A 3 -22.85 -9.03 -16.61
N PHE A 4 -22.98 -10.28 -16.19
CA PHE A 4 -21.82 -11.13 -15.90
C PHE A 4 -21.05 -11.50 -17.17
N GLU A 5 -21.74 -11.81 -18.25
CA GLU A 5 -21.12 -12.07 -19.55
C GLU A 5 -20.38 -10.83 -20.03
N ALA A 6 -21.03 -9.66 -19.99
CA ALA A 6 -20.43 -8.41 -20.41
C ALA A 6 -19.14 -8.09 -19.63
N VAL A 7 -19.12 -8.34 -18.33
CA VAL A 7 -17.93 -8.10 -17.50
C VAL A 7 -16.81 -9.09 -17.84
N LYS A 8 -17.12 -10.39 -17.89
CA LYS A 8 -16.13 -11.45 -18.16
C LYS A 8 -15.50 -11.39 -19.55
N GLU A 9 -16.25 -10.96 -20.55
CA GLU A 9 -15.73 -10.83 -21.92
C GLU A 9 -14.88 -9.59 -22.15
N ASN A 10 -15.05 -8.54 -21.34
CA ASN A 10 -14.39 -7.26 -21.56
C ASN A 10 -13.26 -6.95 -20.57
N ILE A 11 -13.22 -7.61 -19.42
CA ILE A 11 -12.25 -7.26 -18.35
C ILE A 11 -11.53 -8.50 -17.85
N SER A 12 -10.20 -8.45 -17.86
CA SER A 12 -9.33 -9.45 -17.28
C SER A 12 -8.99 -9.15 -15.81
N PRO A 13 -8.61 -10.17 -15.01
CA PRO A 13 -8.10 -9.99 -13.65
C PRO A 13 -6.91 -9.02 -13.59
N ARG A 14 -6.08 -8.97 -14.62
CA ARG A 14 -4.96 -8.04 -14.73
C ARG A 14 -5.43 -6.59 -14.80
N GLN A 15 -6.39 -6.30 -15.66
CA GLN A 15 -6.95 -4.94 -15.76
C GLN A 15 -7.61 -4.50 -14.46
N VAL A 16 -8.27 -5.43 -13.75
CA VAL A 16 -8.83 -5.17 -12.41
C VAL A 16 -7.72 -4.84 -11.41
N ALA A 17 -6.64 -5.62 -11.41
CA ALA A 17 -5.50 -5.38 -10.53
C ALA A 17 -4.87 -4.01 -10.77
N ASP A 18 -4.60 -3.67 -12.03
CA ASP A 18 -4.01 -2.40 -12.43
C ASP A 18 -4.92 -1.22 -12.06
N TYR A 19 -6.24 -1.32 -12.32
CA TYR A 19 -7.20 -0.26 -12.03
C TYR A 19 -7.35 0.03 -10.52
N TYR A 20 -7.37 -1.03 -9.70
CA TYR A 20 -7.52 -0.88 -8.24
C TYR A 20 -6.18 -0.77 -7.49
N GLY A 21 -5.05 -0.67 -8.21
CA GLY A 21 -3.74 -0.41 -7.64
C GLY A 21 -3.16 -1.61 -6.87
N ILE A 22 -3.44 -2.83 -7.33
CA ILE A 22 -2.81 -4.05 -6.83
C ILE A 22 -1.45 -4.19 -7.52
N ASP A 23 -0.37 -4.36 -6.75
CA ASP A 23 0.98 -4.54 -7.29
C ASP A 23 1.09 -5.90 -8.01
N VAL A 24 1.32 -5.85 -9.32
CA VAL A 24 1.43 -7.04 -10.19
C VAL A 24 2.86 -7.18 -10.67
N ARG A 25 3.49 -8.33 -10.36
CA ARG A 25 4.85 -8.67 -10.82
C ARG A 25 4.83 -10.01 -11.55
N ASN A 26 5.13 -10.03 -12.83
CA ASN A 26 5.13 -11.24 -13.66
C ASN A 26 3.80 -12.02 -13.57
N ASP A 27 2.68 -11.32 -13.66
CA ASP A 27 1.32 -11.84 -13.48
C ASP A 27 1.02 -12.44 -12.09
N MET A 28 1.88 -12.23 -11.11
CA MET A 28 1.70 -12.65 -9.74
C MET A 28 1.33 -11.46 -8.85
N VAL A 29 0.39 -11.69 -7.93
CA VAL A 29 -0.02 -10.72 -6.90
C VAL A 29 -0.09 -11.42 -5.54
N SER A 30 0.00 -10.65 -4.47
CA SER A 30 -0.34 -11.16 -3.13
C SER A 30 -1.81 -11.57 -3.08
N CYS A 31 -2.08 -12.73 -2.52
CA CYS A 31 -3.42 -13.29 -2.47
C CYS A 31 -4.38 -12.38 -1.69
N LEU A 32 -5.60 -12.23 -2.20
CA LEU A 32 -6.65 -11.45 -1.54
C LEU A 32 -7.41 -12.27 -0.47
N PHE A 33 -7.18 -13.60 -0.41
CA PHE A 33 -7.94 -14.55 0.40
C PHE A 33 -7.16 -15.09 1.60
N HIS A 34 -5.84 -14.86 1.68
CA HIS A 34 -5.02 -15.24 2.82
C HIS A 34 -3.78 -14.34 2.90
N ASP A 35 -3.22 -14.22 4.08
CA ASP A 35 -1.98 -13.46 4.29
C ASP A 35 -0.76 -14.26 3.84
N GLU A 36 0.15 -13.60 3.13
CA GLU A 36 1.37 -14.23 2.62
C GLU A 36 2.51 -13.22 2.47
N ARG A 37 3.75 -13.71 2.56
CA ARG A 37 4.96 -12.89 2.36
C ARG A 37 5.41 -12.83 0.91
N THR A 38 5.11 -13.88 0.14
CA THR A 38 5.52 -14.00 -1.25
C THR A 38 4.28 -14.15 -2.12
N PRO A 39 4.10 -13.31 -3.15
CA PRO A 39 2.95 -13.39 -4.04
C PRO A 39 2.76 -14.79 -4.59
N SER A 40 1.58 -15.38 -4.38
CA SER A 40 1.23 -16.73 -4.84
C SER A 40 -0.03 -16.80 -5.68
N MET A 41 -0.74 -15.70 -5.88
CA MET A 41 -1.91 -15.66 -6.75
C MET A 41 -1.51 -15.21 -8.15
N LYS A 42 -1.70 -16.10 -9.13
CA LYS A 42 -1.45 -15.81 -10.55
C LYS A 42 -2.72 -15.29 -11.21
N LEU A 43 -2.55 -14.24 -12.01
CA LEU A 43 -3.59 -13.67 -12.85
C LEU A 43 -3.46 -14.25 -14.27
N TYR A 44 -4.55 -14.81 -14.77
CA TYR A 44 -4.71 -15.28 -16.14
C TYR A 44 -5.63 -14.32 -16.92
N ASP A 45 -5.85 -14.56 -18.17
CA ASP A 45 -6.66 -13.66 -19.01
C ASP A 45 -8.12 -13.60 -18.57
N ASP A 46 -8.68 -14.71 -18.08
CA ASP A 46 -10.09 -14.88 -17.75
C ASP A 46 -10.35 -15.26 -16.27
N HIS A 47 -9.31 -15.65 -15.54
CA HIS A 47 -9.43 -16.09 -14.14
C HIS A 47 -8.15 -15.80 -13.34
N PHE A 48 -8.23 -16.02 -12.03
CA PHE A 48 -7.06 -16.08 -11.15
C PHE A 48 -6.98 -17.43 -10.46
N TYR A 49 -5.78 -17.83 -10.04
CA TYR A 49 -5.52 -19.00 -9.22
C TYR A 49 -4.44 -18.71 -8.19
N CYS A 50 -4.71 -19.00 -6.92
CA CYS A 50 -3.74 -18.90 -5.84
C CYS A 50 -3.09 -20.25 -5.55
N PHE A 51 -1.78 -20.35 -5.70
CA PHE A 51 -1.02 -21.57 -5.41
C PHE A 51 -0.82 -21.79 -3.89
N GLY A 52 -1.03 -20.76 -3.05
CA GLY A 52 -0.94 -20.88 -1.60
C GLY A 52 -2.18 -21.50 -0.95
N CYS A 53 -3.38 -21.00 -1.31
CA CYS A 53 -4.63 -21.44 -0.69
C CYS A 53 -5.60 -22.14 -1.64
N SER A 54 -5.21 -22.38 -2.90
CA SER A 54 -6.02 -23.02 -3.95
C SER A 54 -7.32 -22.27 -4.32
N LYS A 55 -7.48 -21.03 -3.87
CA LYS A 55 -8.61 -20.19 -4.29
C LYS A 55 -8.44 -19.81 -5.75
N HIS A 56 -9.55 -19.85 -6.47
CA HIS A 56 -9.64 -19.47 -7.88
C HIS A 56 -11.00 -18.83 -8.13
N GLY A 57 -11.09 -18.07 -9.20
CA GLY A 57 -12.31 -17.37 -9.59
C GLY A 57 -12.08 -16.43 -10.76
N ASP A 58 -13.10 -15.69 -11.11
CA ASP A 58 -13.07 -14.68 -12.16
C ASP A 58 -12.93 -13.25 -11.61
N VAL A 59 -13.07 -12.25 -12.47
CA VAL A 59 -12.98 -10.84 -12.08
C VAL A 59 -14.05 -10.43 -11.07
N THR A 60 -15.23 -11.05 -11.08
CA THR A 60 -16.30 -10.74 -10.13
C THR A 60 -15.99 -11.29 -8.74
N ASP A 61 -15.38 -12.46 -8.66
CA ASP A 61 -14.91 -13.04 -7.39
C ASP A 61 -13.77 -12.20 -6.81
N MET A 62 -12.83 -11.76 -7.68
CA MET A 62 -11.70 -10.91 -7.29
C MET A 62 -12.17 -9.57 -6.71
N VAL A 63 -13.09 -8.90 -7.39
CA VAL A 63 -13.63 -7.60 -6.92
C VAL A 63 -14.55 -7.80 -5.72
N GLY A 64 -15.31 -8.90 -5.69
CA GLY A 64 -16.14 -9.27 -4.54
C GLY A 64 -15.33 -9.39 -3.26
N GLU A 65 -14.19 -10.08 -3.30
CA GLU A 65 -13.27 -10.22 -2.17
C GLU A 65 -12.59 -8.89 -1.82
N LEU A 66 -12.10 -8.18 -2.84
CA LEU A 66 -11.39 -6.92 -2.66
C LEU A 66 -12.23 -5.86 -1.91
N PHE A 67 -13.54 -5.84 -2.13
CA PHE A 67 -14.47 -4.86 -1.56
C PHE A 67 -15.43 -5.43 -0.51
N GLY A 68 -15.42 -6.75 -0.29
CA GLY A 68 -16.35 -7.42 0.64
C GLY A 68 -17.81 -7.31 0.19
N ILE A 69 -18.08 -7.45 -1.12
CA ILE A 69 -19.41 -7.30 -1.74
C ILE A 69 -19.82 -8.57 -2.47
N SER A 70 -21.13 -8.70 -2.73
CA SER A 70 -21.67 -9.86 -3.45
C SER A 70 -21.17 -9.91 -4.90
N PRO A 71 -21.16 -11.09 -5.56
CA PRO A 71 -20.75 -11.19 -6.97
C PRO A 71 -21.56 -10.29 -7.91
N LYS A 72 -22.85 -10.08 -7.63
CA LYS A 72 -23.69 -9.17 -8.41
C LYS A 72 -23.24 -7.73 -8.26
N GLU A 73 -23.03 -7.26 -7.02
CA GLU A 73 -22.53 -5.92 -6.75
C GLU A 73 -21.12 -5.71 -7.33
N ALA A 74 -20.28 -6.75 -7.33
CA ALA A 74 -18.96 -6.72 -7.95
C ALA A 74 -19.06 -6.56 -9.46
N ALA A 75 -19.94 -7.32 -10.13
CA ALA A 75 -20.16 -7.19 -11.59
C ALA A 75 -20.73 -5.79 -11.94
N GLU A 76 -21.69 -5.26 -11.18
CA GLU A 76 -22.23 -3.92 -11.37
C GLU A 76 -21.16 -2.85 -11.17
N LYS A 77 -20.31 -3.02 -10.16
CA LYS A 77 -19.18 -2.14 -9.89
C LYS A 77 -18.16 -2.13 -11.02
N ILE A 78 -17.76 -3.31 -11.52
CA ILE A 78 -16.83 -3.43 -12.64
C ILE A 78 -17.43 -2.76 -13.87
N ALA A 79 -18.68 -3.05 -14.20
CA ALA A 79 -19.35 -2.46 -15.36
C ALA A 79 -19.39 -0.92 -15.27
N HIS A 80 -19.65 -0.37 -14.08
CA HIS A 80 -19.62 1.07 -13.83
C HIS A 80 -18.20 1.65 -13.96
N ASP A 81 -17.21 1.06 -13.28
CA ASP A 81 -15.86 1.60 -13.19
C ASP A 81 -15.10 1.53 -14.53
N PHE A 82 -15.43 0.54 -15.36
CA PHE A 82 -14.83 0.34 -16.68
C PHE A 82 -15.71 0.80 -17.86
N GLY A 83 -16.89 1.35 -17.57
CA GLY A 83 -17.78 1.89 -18.59
C GLY A 83 -18.39 0.81 -19.51
N ILE A 84 -18.61 -0.42 -18.99
CA ILE A 84 -19.14 -1.54 -19.76
C ILE A 84 -20.65 -1.39 -19.92
N SER A 85 -21.12 -1.42 -21.18
CA SER A 85 -22.55 -1.44 -21.48
C SER A 85 -23.10 -2.87 -21.46
N TYR A 86 -24.22 -3.08 -20.78
CA TYR A 86 -24.94 -4.35 -20.72
C TYR A 86 -26.46 -4.10 -20.80
N ASP A 87 -27.23 -5.15 -21.09
CA ASP A 87 -28.69 -5.05 -21.16
C ASP A 87 -29.28 -4.82 -19.76
N ARG A 88 -29.73 -3.58 -19.51
CA ARG A 88 -30.22 -3.12 -18.20
C ARG A 88 -31.64 -3.60 -17.92
N GLN A 89 -31.85 -4.89 -17.74
CA GLN A 89 -33.05 -5.36 -17.03
C GLN A 89 -32.97 -5.10 -15.50
N TYR A 90 -31.84 -4.62 -15.02
CA TYR A 90 -31.55 -4.34 -13.62
C TYR A 90 -31.08 -2.87 -13.49
N GLY A 91 -31.66 -2.16 -12.53
CA GLY A 91 -31.48 -0.73 -12.33
C GLY A 91 -30.01 -0.27 -12.21
N GLU A 92 -29.83 1.03 -12.21
CA GLU A 92 -28.53 1.70 -12.10
C GLU A 92 -27.74 1.25 -10.86
N TYR A 93 -26.44 0.90 -11.04
CA TYR A 93 -25.56 0.56 -9.92
C TYR A 93 -25.49 1.71 -8.93
N LYS A 94 -25.89 1.45 -7.70
CA LYS A 94 -25.62 2.32 -6.56
C LYS A 94 -24.70 1.55 -5.61
N PRO A 95 -23.47 2.06 -5.38
CA PRO A 95 -22.53 1.37 -4.50
C PRO A 95 -23.17 1.14 -3.13
N SER A 96 -23.05 -0.07 -2.62
CA SER A 96 -23.55 -0.38 -1.27
C SER A 96 -22.79 0.45 -0.24
N LYS A 97 -23.43 0.78 0.89
CA LYS A 97 -22.76 1.49 1.99
C LYS A 97 -21.50 0.73 2.45
N VAL A 98 -21.54 -0.59 2.41
CA VAL A 98 -20.41 -1.46 2.78
C VAL A 98 -19.24 -1.27 1.83
N SER A 99 -19.48 -1.25 0.50
CA SER A 99 -18.40 -1.05 -0.48
C SER A 99 -17.77 0.34 -0.40
N VAL A 100 -18.57 1.36 -0.13
CA VAL A 100 -18.07 2.74 0.07
C VAL A 100 -17.23 2.83 1.34
N ILE A 101 -17.68 2.22 2.44
CA ILE A 101 -16.95 2.20 3.72
C ILE A 101 -15.63 1.43 3.56
N ALA A 102 -15.65 0.27 2.91
CA ALA A 102 -14.44 -0.52 2.65
C ALA A 102 -13.41 0.25 1.81
N LYS A 103 -13.85 0.96 0.77
CA LYS A 103 -13.00 1.84 -0.04
C LYS A 103 -12.37 2.95 0.80
N ILE A 104 -13.19 3.69 1.57
CA ILE A 104 -12.71 4.78 2.43
C ILE A 104 -11.69 4.24 3.45
N ARG A 105 -11.97 3.10 4.08
CA ARG A 105 -11.07 2.48 5.05
C ARG A 105 -9.72 2.14 4.42
N ARG A 106 -9.71 1.54 3.23
CA ARG A 106 -8.49 1.20 2.49
C ARG A 106 -7.70 2.45 2.08
N GLU A 107 -8.38 3.49 1.59
CA GLU A 107 -7.73 4.77 1.26
C GLU A 107 -7.09 5.42 2.49
N GLN A 108 -7.77 5.37 3.64
CA GLN A 108 -7.22 5.87 4.91
C GLN A 108 -6.02 5.05 5.39
N GLU A 109 -6.07 3.73 5.27
CA GLU A 109 -4.97 2.83 5.61
C GLU A 109 -3.76 3.09 4.71
N ASN A 110 -3.95 3.13 3.40
CA ASN A 110 -2.89 3.46 2.44
C ASN A 110 -2.29 4.86 2.70
N ALA A 111 -3.12 5.84 3.03
CA ALA A 111 -2.64 7.19 3.37
C ALA A 111 -1.78 7.19 4.63
N LYS A 112 -2.15 6.42 5.66
CA LYS A 112 -1.34 6.26 6.88
C LYS A 112 -0.01 5.56 6.59
N ASN A 113 -0.05 4.45 5.84
CA ASN A 113 1.15 3.70 5.46
C ASN A 113 2.13 4.60 4.69
N ASN A 114 1.65 5.31 3.68
CA ASN A 114 2.45 6.25 2.89
C ASN A 114 3.00 7.42 3.71
N HIS A 115 2.24 7.89 4.69
CA HIS A 115 2.69 8.94 5.60
C HIS A 115 3.85 8.43 6.48
N THR A 116 3.64 7.29 7.16
CA THR A 116 4.65 6.68 8.02
C THR A 116 5.93 6.36 7.26
N PHE A 117 5.81 5.75 6.08
CA PHE A 117 6.95 5.47 5.21
C PHE A 117 7.76 6.74 4.88
N ARG A 118 7.08 7.84 4.49
CA ARG A 118 7.74 9.13 4.22
C ARG A 118 8.43 9.71 5.43
N VAL A 119 7.82 9.62 6.60
CA VAL A 119 8.43 10.10 7.85
C VAL A 119 9.72 9.34 8.14
N LEU A 120 9.72 8.01 8.01
CA LEU A 120 10.90 7.18 8.19
C LEU A 120 11.99 7.46 7.16
N CYS A 121 11.64 7.60 5.87
CA CYS A 121 12.60 7.96 4.83
C CYS A 121 13.28 9.31 5.11
N ASN A 122 12.49 10.34 5.44
CA ASN A 122 13.02 11.66 5.76
C ASN A 122 13.93 11.63 6.99
N TYR A 123 13.58 10.82 7.97
CA TYR A 123 14.42 10.65 9.16
C TYR A 123 15.71 9.91 8.85
N LEU A 124 15.68 8.89 8.02
CA LEU A 124 16.88 8.19 7.57
C LEU A 124 17.83 9.13 6.83
N HIS A 125 17.31 10.00 5.95
CA HIS A 125 18.13 11.02 5.30
C HIS A 125 18.78 11.96 6.31
N LEU A 126 18.00 12.44 7.29
CA LEU A 126 18.51 13.29 8.35
C LEU A 126 19.61 12.62 9.18
N LEU A 127 19.45 11.34 9.53
CA LEU A 127 20.48 10.56 10.23
C LEU A 127 21.76 10.43 9.39
N LYS A 128 21.64 10.18 8.08
CA LYS A 128 22.80 10.12 7.16
C LYS A 128 23.51 11.46 7.05
N ASP A 129 22.76 12.56 7.00
CA ASP A 129 23.31 13.91 7.02
C ASP A 129 24.05 14.17 8.34
N TRP A 130 23.46 13.86 9.49
CA TRP A 130 24.10 14.02 10.80
C TRP A 130 25.36 13.18 10.96
N ARG A 131 25.35 11.97 10.42
CA ARG A 131 26.54 11.09 10.42
C ARG A 131 27.71 11.71 9.66
N THR A 132 27.44 12.50 8.63
CA THR A 132 28.46 13.14 7.81
C THR A 132 28.85 14.50 8.36
N GLU A 133 27.87 15.33 8.73
CA GLU A 133 28.08 16.72 9.12
C GLU A 133 28.72 16.86 10.51
N TYR A 134 28.31 15.97 11.45
CA TYR A 134 28.73 16.02 12.85
C TYR A 134 29.77 14.97 13.23
N ALA A 135 30.40 14.30 12.24
CA ALA A 135 31.48 13.35 12.51
C ALA A 135 32.65 14.03 13.22
N PRO A 136 33.23 13.42 14.27
CA PRO A 136 34.39 13.97 14.96
C PRO A 136 35.57 14.07 13.98
N LYS A 137 36.30 15.20 14.04
CA LYS A 137 37.44 15.47 13.15
C LYS A 137 38.75 14.88 13.66
N SER A 138 38.79 14.49 14.94
CA SER A 138 39.94 13.81 15.54
C SER A 138 39.47 12.78 16.56
N ALA A 139 40.35 11.83 16.91
CA ALA A 139 40.04 10.78 17.91
C ALA A 139 39.88 11.33 19.34
N GLU A 140 40.34 12.52 19.60
CA GLU A 140 40.27 13.18 20.92
C GLU A 140 39.00 14.05 21.07
N GLU A 141 38.30 14.31 19.98
CA GLU A 141 37.11 15.13 19.98
C GLU A 141 35.89 14.32 20.56
N GLN A 142 35.19 14.94 21.51
CA GLN A 142 33.96 14.34 22.02
C GLN A 142 32.90 14.30 20.91
N PRO A 143 32.31 13.14 20.60
CA PRO A 143 31.34 13.03 19.53
C PRO A 143 30.09 13.87 19.80
N ASN A 144 29.63 14.56 18.77
CA ASN A 144 28.38 15.32 18.84
C ASN A 144 27.19 14.37 19.13
N PRO A 145 26.24 14.75 20.02
CA PRO A 145 25.08 13.94 20.33
C PRO A 145 24.25 13.52 19.09
N LEU A 146 24.17 14.36 18.06
CA LEU A 146 23.46 14.03 16.81
C LEU A 146 24.21 12.96 16.01
N PHE A 147 25.54 12.98 16.00
CA PHE A 147 26.35 11.93 15.40
C PHE A 147 26.14 10.58 16.12
N VAL A 148 26.17 10.58 17.45
CA VAL A 148 25.92 9.38 18.25
C VAL A 148 24.52 8.83 17.96
N LYS A 149 23.51 9.71 17.90
CA LYS A 149 22.14 9.33 17.57
C LYS A 149 22.06 8.73 16.17
N ALA A 150 22.75 9.28 15.20
CA ALA A 150 22.81 8.74 13.84
C ALA A 150 23.42 7.34 13.80
N LEU A 151 24.47 7.08 14.56
CA LEU A 151 25.08 5.75 14.65
C LEU A 151 24.18 4.70 15.30
N THR A 152 23.38 5.10 16.29
CA THR A 152 22.55 4.14 17.06
C THR A 152 21.20 3.86 16.42
N GLU A 153 20.65 4.79 15.63
CA GLU A 153 19.28 4.67 15.12
C GLU A 153 19.20 4.31 13.64
N THR A 154 20.28 4.48 12.85
CA THR A 154 20.25 4.23 11.41
C THR A 154 19.80 2.81 11.08
N ASP A 155 20.45 1.78 11.67
CA ASP A 155 20.15 0.38 11.36
C ASP A 155 18.71 -0.01 11.74
N TYR A 156 18.22 0.55 12.86
CA TYR A 156 16.84 0.35 13.29
C TYR A 156 15.83 0.95 12.29
N ILE A 157 16.07 2.18 11.83
CA ILE A 157 15.18 2.84 10.85
C ILE A 157 15.25 2.14 9.49
N GLU A 158 16.43 1.68 9.06
CA GLU A 158 16.56 0.87 7.84
C GLU A 158 15.77 -0.43 7.96
N SER A 159 15.82 -1.12 9.11
CA SER A 159 15.02 -2.33 9.32
C SER A 159 13.51 -2.08 9.28
N LEU A 160 13.03 -0.95 9.81
CA LEU A 160 11.61 -0.58 9.71
C LEU A 160 11.20 -0.32 8.25
N LEU A 161 12.04 0.34 7.47
CA LEU A 161 11.76 0.59 6.04
C LEU A 161 11.75 -0.71 5.22
N ASP A 162 12.59 -1.68 5.58
CA ASP A 162 12.59 -2.99 4.93
C ASP A 162 11.26 -3.74 5.10
N TYR A 163 10.56 -3.56 6.23
CA TYR A 163 9.20 -4.09 6.40
C TYR A 163 8.18 -3.50 5.44
N PHE A 164 8.30 -2.22 5.05
CA PHE A 164 7.43 -1.63 4.03
C PHE A 164 7.72 -2.18 2.62
N ILE A 165 8.91 -2.71 2.37
CA ILE A 165 9.33 -3.23 1.06
C ILE A 165 9.04 -4.73 0.95
N SER A 166 9.28 -5.49 2.02
CA SER A 166 9.29 -6.95 2.00
C SER A 166 8.50 -7.61 3.15
N GLY A 167 7.95 -6.83 4.07
CA GLY A 167 7.17 -7.32 5.20
C GLY A 167 5.73 -7.68 4.84
N THR A 168 5.02 -8.29 5.80
CA THR A 168 3.59 -8.58 5.70
C THR A 168 2.74 -7.33 5.97
N LYS A 169 1.44 -7.40 5.66
CA LYS A 169 0.49 -6.34 6.02
C LYS A 169 0.42 -6.12 7.54
N ASP A 170 0.55 -7.18 8.32
CA ASP A 170 0.53 -7.10 9.79
C ASP A 170 1.77 -6.41 10.32
N ASP A 171 2.95 -6.71 9.78
CA ASP A 171 4.20 -6.03 10.14
C ASP A 171 4.09 -4.50 9.89
N ILE A 172 3.55 -4.12 8.74
CA ILE A 172 3.32 -2.71 8.39
C ILE A 172 2.28 -2.08 9.31
N ALA A 173 1.18 -2.79 9.60
CA ALA A 173 0.12 -2.30 10.46
C ALA A 173 0.62 -2.04 11.90
N ASP A 174 1.49 -2.90 12.43
CA ASP A 174 2.10 -2.72 13.75
C ASP A 174 3.01 -1.49 13.80
N ILE A 175 3.81 -1.25 12.75
CA ILE A 175 4.64 -0.03 12.65
C ILE A 175 3.75 1.22 12.58
N VAL A 176 2.70 1.18 11.77
CA VAL A 176 1.79 2.32 11.54
C VAL A 176 0.91 2.61 12.75
N LYS A 177 0.59 1.60 13.56
CA LYS A 177 -0.19 1.74 14.80
C LYS A 177 0.52 2.60 15.84
N ASP A 178 1.86 2.57 15.83
CA ASP A 178 2.74 3.42 16.64
C ASP A 178 2.33 3.52 18.13
N GLU A 179 2.08 2.38 18.77
CA GLU A 179 1.61 2.30 20.16
C GLU A 179 2.46 3.10 21.15
N ASN A 180 3.75 3.26 20.86
CA ASN A 180 4.70 3.99 21.70
C ASN A 180 4.90 5.46 21.32
N GLY A 181 4.21 5.94 20.30
CA GLY A 181 4.36 7.30 19.76
C GLY A 181 5.75 7.59 19.18
N SER A 182 6.43 6.55 18.67
CA SER A 182 7.79 6.66 18.13
C SER A 182 7.78 7.42 16.81
N ILE A 183 6.82 7.14 15.91
CA ILE A 183 6.69 7.81 14.61
C ILE A 183 6.36 9.29 14.80
N ALA A 184 5.48 9.63 15.74
CA ALA A 184 5.15 11.02 16.05
C ALA A 184 6.35 11.80 16.59
N LYS A 185 7.21 11.17 17.41
CA LYS A 185 8.47 11.76 17.89
C LYS A 185 9.45 11.98 16.74
N ILE A 186 9.61 10.99 15.87
CA ILE A 186 10.46 11.06 14.68
C ILE A 186 9.98 12.19 13.77
N GLU A 187 8.68 12.28 13.50
CA GLU A 187 8.11 13.33 12.66
C GLU A 187 8.39 14.73 13.23
N LYS A 188 8.31 14.90 14.55
CA LYS A 188 8.65 16.16 15.21
C LYS A 188 10.13 16.53 15.00
N ILE A 189 11.03 15.54 15.11
CA ILE A 189 12.47 15.75 14.85
C ILE A 189 12.68 16.15 13.38
N VAL A 190 12.09 15.40 12.45
CA VAL A 190 12.21 15.71 11.02
C VAL A 190 11.74 17.14 10.74
N ARG A 191 10.59 17.55 11.25
CA ARG A 191 10.07 18.94 11.08
C ARG A 191 11.02 19.98 11.66
N GLN A 192 11.66 19.71 12.78
CA GLN A 192 12.59 20.66 13.43
C GLN A 192 13.85 20.88 12.62
N PHE A 193 14.35 19.84 11.96
CA PHE A 193 15.64 19.87 11.26
C PHE A 193 15.51 19.94 9.72
N SER A 194 14.30 19.72 9.15
CA SER A 194 14.09 19.97 7.73
C SER A 194 14.25 21.45 7.44
N LYS A 195 15.20 21.81 6.60
CA LYS A 195 15.34 23.17 6.09
C LYS A 195 14.04 23.53 5.37
N PRO A 196 13.47 24.75 5.56
CA PRO A 196 12.34 25.19 4.76
C PRO A 196 12.74 25.12 3.29
N SER A 197 11.92 24.44 2.48
CA SER A 197 12.08 24.44 1.03
C SER A 197 12.11 25.90 0.58
N THR A 198 13.26 26.39 0.12
CA THR A 198 13.38 27.69 -0.48
C THR A 198 12.44 27.69 -1.68
N GLU A 199 11.37 28.47 -1.61
CA GLU A 199 10.46 28.71 -2.73
C GLU A 199 11.32 29.09 -3.94
N LEU A 200 11.25 28.27 -4.98
CA LEU A 200 11.68 28.65 -6.32
C LEU A 200 10.71 29.71 -6.82
N THR A 201 10.97 30.97 -6.43
CA THR A 201 10.45 32.13 -7.13
C THR A 201 11.30 32.32 -8.38
N MET A 202 10.75 31.95 -9.52
CA MET A 202 10.94 32.59 -10.82
C MET A 202 9.67 32.51 -11.63
#